data_b7cfb68c066335555122644e7a9870f6
#
_entry.id   b7cfb68c066335555122644e7a9870f6
#
_cell.length_a   1.000
_cell.length_b   1.000
_cell.length_c   1.000
_cell.angle_alpha   90.00
_cell.angle_beta   90.00
_cell.angle_gamma   90.00
#
_symmetry.space_group_name_H-M   'P 1'
#
loop_
_entity.id
_entity.type
_entity.pdbx_description
1 polymer ?
#
loop_
_entity_poly.entity_id
_entity_poly.type
_entity_poly.pdbx_seq_one_letter_code
_entity_poly.pdbx_strand_id
1 'polypeptide(L)'
;MIPTREQAWDLLCEYNEGEFHRLHARIVGDVMRYFAAQLGYADEADFWQTVGILHDLDFEQYPDQHCMKEAQILRERGVDERLVHAVVSHGYLL
;
A
#
# COMPACT_ATOMS: atom_id res chain seq x y z
N MET A 1 11.28 8.70 -2.05
CA MET A 1 11.05 7.93 -3.31
C MET A 1 9.62 7.39 -3.30
N ILE A 2 8.96 7.46 -4.43
CA ILE A 2 7.64 6.81 -4.61
C ILE A 2 7.90 5.51 -5.36
N PRO A 3 7.65 4.34 -4.77
CA PRO A 3 7.91 3.08 -5.46
C PRO A 3 7.00 2.90 -6.67
N THR A 4 7.52 2.24 -7.69
CA THR A 4 6.70 1.79 -8.82
C THR A 4 5.77 0.67 -8.35
N ARG A 5 4.80 0.31 -9.20
CA ARG A 5 3.92 -0.83 -8.90
C ARG A 5 4.72 -2.11 -8.64
N GLU A 6 5.75 -2.37 -9.46
CA GLU A 6 6.60 -3.55 -9.30
C GLU A 6 7.38 -3.50 -7.98
N GLN A 7 7.93 -2.34 -7.64
CA GLN A 7 8.66 -2.18 -6.38
C GLN A 7 7.74 -2.34 -5.18
N ALA A 8 6.53 -1.80 -5.26
CA ALA A 8 5.53 -1.96 -4.19
C ALA A 8 5.14 -3.42 -4.03
N TRP A 9 4.94 -4.13 -5.15
CA TRP A 9 4.59 -5.54 -5.12
C TRP A 9 5.71 -6.38 -4.50
N ASP A 10 6.96 -6.12 -4.90
CA ASP A 10 8.12 -6.84 -4.34
C ASP A 10 8.23 -6.61 -2.84
N LEU A 11 8.02 -5.38 -2.39
CA LEU A 11 8.05 -5.05 -0.97
C LEU A 11 6.93 -5.76 -0.22
N LEU A 12 5.72 -5.75 -0.77
CA LEU A 12 4.60 -6.46 -0.17
C LEU A 12 4.91 -7.94 -0.01
N CYS A 13 5.45 -8.58 -1.04
CA CYS A 13 5.76 -10.01 -1.01
C CYS A 13 6.87 -10.34 -0.02
N GLU A 14 7.79 -9.40 0.21
CA GLU A 14 8.83 -9.56 1.22
C GLU A 14 8.25 -9.72 2.63
N TYR A 15 7.16 -9.02 2.93
CA TYR A 15 6.53 -9.02 4.25
C TYR A 15 5.29 -9.90 4.33
N ASN A 16 4.80 -10.41 3.21
CA ASN A 16 3.57 -11.21 3.16
C ASN A 16 3.79 -12.42 2.27
N GLU A 17 3.87 -13.60 2.86
CA GLU A 17 4.06 -14.85 2.12
C GLU A 17 2.75 -15.51 1.74
N GLY A 18 1.67 -15.24 2.47
CA GLY A 18 0.38 -15.86 2.26
C GLY A 18 -0.29 -15.42 0.97
N GLU A 19 -0.83 -16.39 0.22
CA GLU A 19 -1.52 -16.08 -1.04
C GLU A 19 -2.72 -15.18 -0.82
N PHE A 20 -3.44 -15.33 0.28
CA PHE A 20 -4.60 -14.50 0.60
C PHE A 20 -4.20 -13.04 0.72
N HIS A 21 -3.13 -12.75 1.47
CA HIS A 21 -2.68 -11.36 1.66
C HIS A 21 -2.19 -10.75 0.36
N ARG A 22 -1.48 -11.53 -0.44
CA ARG A 22 -0.99 -11.07 -1.74
C ARG A 22 -2.13 -10.80 -2.71
N LEU A 23 -3.11 -11.70 -2.77
CA LEU A 23 -4.27 -11.51 -3.63
C LEU A 23 -5.09 -10.31 -3.20
N HIS A 24 -5.32 -10.16 -1.89
CA HIS A 24 -6.06 -9.03 -1.34
C HIS A 24 -5.38 -7.70 -1.72
N ALA A 25 -4.07 -7.62 -1.54
CA ALA A 25 -3.32 -6.41 -1.87
C ALA A 25 -3.43 -6.06 -3.36
N ARG A 26 -3.33 -7.08 -4.22
CA ARG A 26 -3.44 -6.88 -5.67
C ARG A 26 -4.83 -6.37 -6.04
N ILE A 27 -5.87 -6.97 -5.48
CA ILE A 27 -7.25 -6.57 -5.76
C ILE A 27 -7.49 -5.13 -5.29
N VAL A 28 -7.06 -4.79 -4.08
CA VAL A 28 -7.24 -3.42 -3.56
C VAL A 28 -6.46 -2.42 -4.41
N GLY A 29 -5.25 -2.79 -4.84
CA GLY A 29 -4.47 -1.93 -5.74
C GLY A 29 -5.21 -1.65 -7.04
N ASP A 30 -5.77 -2.70 -7.66
CA ASP A 30 -6.52 -2.55 -8.91
C ASP A 30 -7.80 -1.74 -8.71
N VAL A 31 -8.50 -1.95 -7.60
CA VAL A 31 -9.71 -1.17 -7.27
C VAL A 31 -9.37 0.30 -7.07
N MET A 32 -8.29 0.60 -6.37
CA MET A 32 -7.86 1.98 -6.15
C MET A 32 -7.51 2.67 -7.47
N ARG A 33 -6.84 1.96 -8.36
CA ARG A 33 -6.53 2.48 -9.69
C ARG A 33 -7.80 2.80 -10.46
N TYR A 34 -8.77 1.91 -10.42
CA TYR A 34 -10.06 2.10 -11.08
C TYR A 34 -10.76 3.35 -10.56
N PHE A 35 -10.83 3.51 -9.23
CA PHE A 35 -11.50 4.67 -8.65
C PHE A 35 -10.78 5.98 -8.97
N ALA A 36 -9.45 5.97 -9.01
CA ALA A 36 -8.70 7.15 -9.40
C ALA A 36 -9.15 7.65 -10.78
N ALA A 37 -9.25 6.72 -11.73
CA ALA A 37 -9.71 7.07 -13.09
C ALA A 37 -11.15 7.56 -13.09
N GLN A 38 -12.04 6.92 -12.33
CA GLN A 38 -13.47 7.29 -12.30
C GLN A 38 -13.71 8.62 -11.62
N LEU A 39 -12.90 9.00 -10.65
CA LEU A 39 -13.09 10.22 -9.87
C LEU A 39 -12.33 11.42 -10.43
N GLY A 40 -11.71 11.28 -11.60
CA GLY A 40 -11.01 12.38 -12.24
C GLY A 40 -9.54 12.52 -11.87
N TYR A 41 -8.96 11.48 -11.24
CA TYR A 41 -7.57 11.47 -10.83
C TYR A 41 -6.75 10.46 -11.63
N ALA A 42 -7.07 10.31 -12.93
CA ALA A 42 -6.39 9.31 -13.78
C ALA A 42 -4.87 9.50 -13.83
N ASP A 43 -4.39 10.74 -13.73
CA ASP A 43 -2.96 11.03 -13.69
C ASP A 43 -2.29 10.59 -12.38
N GLU A 44 -3.07 10.27 -11.35
CA GLU A 44 -2.58 9.74 -10.08
C GLU A 44 -2.88 8.25 -9.90
N ALA A 45 -3.33 7.57 -10.96
CA ALA A 45 -3.76 6.18 -10.86
C ALA A 45 -2.63 5.25 -10.35
N ASP A 46 -1.40 5.48 -10.77
CA ASP A 46 -0.26 4.69 -10.30
C ASP A 46 -0.02 4.89 -8.81
N PHE A 47 -0.14 6.12 -8.32
CA PHE A 47 0.00 6.43 -6.90
C PHE A 47 -1.09 5.73 -6.09
N TRP A 48 -2.34 5.82 -6.52
CA TRP A 48 -3.47 5.18 -5.85
C TRP A 48 -3.30 3.66 -5.81
N GLN A 49 -2.82 3.06 -6.90
CA GLN A 49 -2.58 1.62 -6.96
C GLN A 49 -1.49 1.19 -5.97
N THR A 50 -0.41 1.95 -5.89
CA THR A 50 0.68 1.71 -4.95
C THR A 50 0.18 1.78 -3.51
N VAL A 51 -0.65 2.78 -3.19
CA VAL A 51 -1.27 2.89 -1.87
C VAL A 51 -2.09 1.63 -1.56
N GLY A 52 -2.90 1.17 -2.52
CA GLY A 52 -3.73 -0.01 -2.33
C GLY A 52 -2.91 -1.27 -2.10
N ILE A 53 -1.82 -1.45 -2.85
CA ILE A 53 -0.94 -2.61 -2.68
C ILE A 53 -0.31 -2.62 -1.29
N LEU A 54 0.07 -1.46 -0.78
CA LEU A 54 0.83 -1.36 0.48
C LEU A 54 -0.03 -1.15 1.72
N HIS A 55 -1.35 -1.04 1.59
CA HIS A 55 -2.20 -0.65 2.72
C HIS A 55 -2.19 -1.64 3.89
N ASP A 56 -1.93 -2.93 3.64
CA ASP A 56 -1.83 -3.97 4.66
C ASP A 56 -0.45 -4.61 4.71
N LEU A 57 0.60 -3.83 4.36
CA LEU A 57 1.98 -4.32 4.29
C LEU A 57 2.39 -5.07 5.56
N ASP A 58 2.03 -4.56 6.71
CA ASP A 58 2.47 -5.07 8.01
C ASP A 58 1.50 -6.07 8.65
N PHE A 59 0.36 -6.34 8.03
CA PHE A 59 -0.71 -7.07 8.70
C PHE A 59 -0.34 -8.52 9.02
N GLU A 60 0.35 -9.21 8.13
CA GLU A 60 0.70 -10.61 8.33
C GLU A 60 1.69 -10.80 9.47
N GLN A 61 2.71 -9.95 9.55
CA GLN A 61 3.78 -10.08 10.55
C GLN A 61 3.49 -9.34 11.85
N TYR A 62 2.74 -8.24 11.77
CA TYR A 62 2.52 -7.35 12.91
C TYR A 62 1.04 -6.96 13.04
N PRO A 63 0.12 -7.94 13.16
CA PRO A 63 -1.31 -7.61 13.18
C PRO A 63 -1.71 -6.69 14.34
N ASP A 64 -1.03 -6.78 15.48
CA ASP A 64 -1.32 -5.95 16.65
C ASP A 64 -0.73 -4.54 16.55
N GLN A 65 0.11 -4.29 15.55
CA GLN A 65 0.79 -3.01 15.34
C GLN A 65 0.56 -2.50 13.92
N HIS A 66 -0.56 -2.89 13.34
CA HIS A 66 -0.95 -2.47 12.00
C HIS A 66 -0.98 -0.94 11.90
N CYS A 67 -0.56 -0.41 10.77
CA CYS A 67 -0.35 1.01 10.47
C CYS A 67 0.92 1.58 11.12
N MET A 68 1.23 1.25 12.36
CA MET A 68 2.47 1.74 12.98
C MET A 68 3.69 1.11 12.35
N LYS A 69 3.66 -0.22 12.20
CA LYS A 69 4.79 -0.93 11.60
C LYS A 69 4.93 -0.64 10.12
N GLU A 70 3.83 -0.51 9.38
CA GLU A 70 3.95 -0.19 7.96
C GLU A 70 4.55 1.19 7.75
N ALA A 71 4.22 2.17 8.56
CA ALA A 71 4.85 3.48 8.49
C ALA A 71 6.36 3.37 8.73
N GLN A 72 6.75 2.63 9.75
CA GLN A 72 8.16 2.41 10.06
C GLN A 72 8.90 1.72 8.92
N ILE A 73 8.32 0.64 8.38
CA ILE A 73 8.92 -0.11 7.27
C ILE A 73 9.11 0.79 6.05
N LEU A 74 8.08 1.54 5.69
CA LEU A 74 8.13 2.41 4.51
C LEU A 74 9.20 3.49 4.68
N ARG A 75 9.29 4.09 5.86
CA ARG A 75 10.31 5.11 6.13
C ARG A 75 11.73 4.55 6.08
N GLU A 76 11.93 3.35 6.61
CA GLU A 76 13.24 2.68 6.56
C GLU A 76 13.66 2.36 5.12
N ARG A 77 12.71 2.19 4.23
CA ARG A 77 12.96 1.93 2.82
C ARG A 77 13.06 3.21 1.99
N GLY A 78 13.03 4.38 2.63
CA GLY A 78 13.21 5.65 1.94
C GLY A 78 11.99 6.11 1.16
N VAL A 79 10.81 5.63 1.50
CA VAL A 79 9.57 5.99 0.82
C VAL A 79 9.15 7.41 1.21
N ASP A 80 8.67 8.17 0.22
CA ASP A 80 8.20 9.53 0.40
C ASP A 80 7.08 9.59 1.46
N GLU A 81 7.14 10.61 2.34
CA GLU A 81 6.16 10.77 3.42
C GLU A 81 4.73 10.92 2.88
N ARG A 82 4.55 11.47 1.69
CA ARG A 82 3.23 11.59 1.09
C ARG A 82 2.58 10.22 0.89
N LEU A 83 3.38 9.24 0.44
CA LEU A 83 2.88 7.88 0.28
C LEU A 83 2.68 7.21 1.63
N VAL A 84 3.61 7.38 2.56
CA VAL A 84 3.47 6.84 3.91
C VAL A 84 2.18 7.32 4.55
N HIS A 85 1.90 8.62 4.48
CA HIS A 85 0.68 9.20 5.03
C HIS A 85 -0.57 8.61 4.36
N ALA A 86 -0.56 8.50 3.04
CA ALA A 86 -1.70 7.94 2.30
C ALA A 86 -1.94 6.49 2.68
N VAL A 87 -0.89 5.69 2.81
CA VAL A 87 -1.00 4.27 3.16
C VAL A 87 -1.59 4.09 4.55
N VAL A 88 -1.07 4.83 5.55
CA VAL A 88 -1.50 4.64 6.93
C VAL A 88 -2.85 5.28 7.23
N SER A 89 -3.28 6.25 6.43
CA SER A 89 -4.52 6.98 6.70
C SER A 89 -5.76 6.09 6.62
N HIS A 90 -5.72 4.97 5.90
CA HIS A 90 -6.85 4.05 5.84
C HIS A 90 -7.22 3.50 7.23
N GLY A 91 -6.22 3.36 8.11
CA GLY A 91 -6.45 2.89 9.48
C GLY A 91 -7.22 3.86 10.35
N TYR A 92 -7.26 5.14 9.96
CA TYR A 92 -7.98 6.16 10.71
C TYR A 92 -9.42 6.33 10.21
N LEU A 93 -9.76 5.74 9.09
CA LEU A 93 -11.10 5.82 8.51
C LEU A 93 -12.00 4.68 8.98
N LEU A 94 -11.43 3.74 9.68
CA LEU A 94 -12.16 2.60 10.21
C LEU A 94 -12.47 2.80 11.68
#